data_6176cb06ed7b554f87c4556c283f3bd5
#
_entry.id   6176cb06ed7b554f87c4556c283f3bd5
#
_cell.length_a   1.000
_cell.length_b   1.000
_cell.length_c   1.000
_cell.angle_alpha   90.00
_cell.angle_beta   90.00
_cell.angle_gamma   90.00
#
_symmetry.space_group_name_H-M   'P 1'
#
loop_
_entity.id
_entity.type
_entity.pdbx_description
1 polymer ?
#
loop_
_entity_poly.entity_id
_entity_poly.type
_entity_poly.pdbx_seq_one_letter_code
_entity_poly.pdbx_strand_id
1 'polypeptide(L)'
;VVFLADNPGVLAGTAAERSGILRHAARMFAAQSRLRGPKLHVTVRKAFGFGSSLMAMNPFDHQTVTLAFPGARLGAMPAESGAEAAGIQADVRALMEHAELGGSYSSADTMSYDDVIDPRELRNHLLRALDLAAARSTPVGPASHAGIRP
;
A
#
# COMPACT_ATOMS: atom_id res chain seq x y z
N VAL A 1 -1.69 6.41 12.89
CA VAL A 1 -2.74 5.81 12.03
C VAL A 1 -2.26 4.46 11.56
N VAL A 2 -3.12 3.44 11.60
CA VAL A 2 -2.84 2.10 11.06
C VAL A 2 -3.71 1.91 9.81
N PHE A 3 -3.07 1.59 8.71
CA PHE A 3 -3.71 1.24 7.42
C PHE A 3 -3.68 -0.27 7.24
N LEU A 4 -4.85 -0.91 7.26
CA LEU A 4 -4.99 -2.33 6.97
C LEU A 4 -5.46 -2.48 5.52
N ALA A 5 -4.53 -2.81 4.63
CA ALA A 5 -4.80 -2.81 3.20
C ALA A 5 -5.31 -4.17 2.71
N ASP A 6 -6.49 -4.13 2.10
CA ASP A 6 -7.05 -5.20 1.29
C ASP A 6 -7.82 -4.57 0.14
N ASN A 7 -7.08 -4.09 -0.86
CA ASN A 7 -7.71 -3.43 -2.01
C ASN A 7 -7.17 -3.94 -3.36
N PRO A 8 -8.04 -4.09 -4.34
CA PRO A 8 -7.66 -4.52 -5.69
C PRO A 8 -7.16 -3.37 -6.59
N GLY A 9 -6.99 -2.18 -6.05
CA GLY A 9 -6.64 -0.97 -6.79
C GLY A 9 -7.69 0.12 -6.70
N VAL A 10 -7.52 1.18 -7.48
CA VAL A 10 -8.50 2.25 -7.61
C VAL A 10 -9.57 1.83 -8.63
N LEU A 11 -10.83 2.08 -8.30
CA LEU A 11 -11.95 1.76 -9.19
C LEU A 11 -11.77 2.45 -10.55
N ALA A 12 -11.83 1.66 -11.61
CA ALA A 12 -11.69 2.12 -13.00
C ALA A 12 -13.05 2.20 -13.71
N GLY A 13 -13.07 2.90 -14.84
CA GLY A 13 -14.21 2.99 -15.72
C GLY A 13 -14.85 4.38 -15.75
N THR A 14 -15.61 4.64 -16.81
CA THR A 14 -16.18 5.96 -17.13
C THR A 14 -17.04 6.54 -16.00
N ALA A 15 -17.81 5.71 -15.31
CA ALA A 15 -18.62 6.17 -14.18
C ALA A 15 -17.77 6.61 -12.99
N ALA A 16 -16.73 5.85 -12.66
CA ALA A 16 -15.78 6.19 -11.60
C ALA A 16 -15.02 7.49 -11.92
N GLU A 17 -14.56 7.63 -13.17
CA GLU A 17 -13.86 8.84 -13.60
C GLU A 17 -14.77 10.09 -13.56
N ARG A 18 -16.01 9.97 -14.03
CA ARG A 18 -17.01 11.05 -13.96
C ARG A 18 -17.33 11.44 -12.51
N SER A 19 -17.28 10.51 -11.57
CA SER A 19 -17.44 10.80 -10.13
C SER A 19 -16.22 11.50 -9.50
N GLY A 20 -15.11 11.63 -10.24
CA GLY A 20 -13.88 12.26 -9.77
C GLY A 20 -13.04 11.37 -8.86
N ILE A 21 -13.07 10.05 -9.07
CA ILE A 21 -12.34 9.08 -8.24
C ILE A 21 -10.86 9.44 -8.09
N LEU A 22 -10.17 9.82 -9.16
CA LEU A 22 -8.76 10.17 -9.11
C LEU A 22 -8.50 11.44 -8.29
N ARG A 23 -9.43 12.40 -8.31
CA ARG A 23 -9.35 13.60 -7.46
C ARG A 23 -9.49 13.24 -5.98
N HIS A 24 -10.42 12.34 -5.65
CA HIS A 24 -10.58 11.87 -4.28
C HIS A 24 -9.37 11.05 -3.83
N ALA A 25 -8.82 10.21 -4.70
CA ALA A 25 -7.59 9.48 -4.48
C ALA A 25 -6.41 10.42 -4.19
N ALA A 26 -6.22 11.45 -5.03
CA ALA A 26 -5.17 12.45 -4.82
C ALA A 26 -5.33 13.20 -3.49
N ARG A 27 -6.57 13.52 -3.07
CA ARG A 27 -6.83 14.14 -1.76
C ARG A 27 -6.47 13.21 -0.61
N MET A 28 -6.80 11.91 -0.71
CA MET A 28 -6.43 10.93 0.30
C MET A 28 -4.92 10.78 0.40
N PHE A 29 -4.23 10.69 -0.75
CA PHE A 29 -2.77 10.64 -0.80
C PHE A 29 -2.14 11.89 -0.16
N ALA A 30 -2.61 13.08 -0.51
CA ALA A 30 -2.14 14.32 0.07
C ALA A 30 -2.43 14.43 1.59
N ALA A 31 -3.55 13.88 2.06
CA ALA A 31 -3.87 13.85 3.48
C ALA A 31 -2.91 12.94 4.25
N GLN A 32 -2.63 11.73 3.75
CA GLN A 32 -1.70 10.82 4.42
C GLN A 32 -0.25 11.31 4.40
N SER A 33 0.18 12.02 3.36
CA SER A 33 1.54 12.60 3.30
C SER A 33 1.75 13.73 4.31
N ARG A 34 0.66 14.31 4.82
CA ARG A 34 0.68 15.35 5.86
C ARG A 34 0.53 14.81 7.28
N LEU A 35 0.36 13.50 7.44
CA LEU A 35 0.29 12.90 8.78
C LEU A 35 1.61 13.12 9.51
N ARG A 36 1.51 13.65 10.73
CA ARG A 36 2.67 13.93 11.59
C ARG A 36 2.91 12.86 12.66
N GLY A 37 1.87 12.09 12.96
CA GLY A 37 1.96 10.96 13.89
C GLY A 37 2.42 9.68 13.19
N PRO A 38 2.65 8.62 13.96
CA PRO A 38 3.04 7.33 13.43
C PRO A 38 2.11 6.84 12.32
N LYS A 39 2.69 6.43 11.20
CA LYS A 39 2.01 5.90 10.02
C LYS A 39 2.46 4.47 9.80
N LEU A 40 1.55 3.52 10.01
CA LEU A 40 1.80 2.10 9.93
C LEU A 40 0.94 1.49 8.83
N HIS A 41 1.56 0.69 7.98
CA HIS A 41 0.85 -0.03 6.92
C HIS A 41 0.96 -1.53 7.13
N VAL A 42 -0.12 -2.25 6.85
CA VAL A 42 -0.16 -3.72 6.82
C VAL A 42 -0.94 -4.16 5.60
N THR A 43 -0.29 -4.85 4.68
CA THR A 43 -1.00 -5.54 3.60
C THR A 43 -1.56 -6.86 4.12
N VAL A 44 -2.89 -6.88 4.30
CA VAL A 44 -3.61 -8.05 4.83
C VAL A 44 -3.80 -9.12 3.76
N ARG A 45 -4.24 -8.70 2.55
CA ARG A 45 -4.51 -9.63 1.46
C ARG A 45 -4.16 -9.08 0.08
N LYS A 46 -4.66 -7.92 -0.28
CA LYS A 46 -4.46 -7.32 -1.62
C LYS A 46 -3.94 -5.90 -1.51
N ALA A 47 -2.97 -5.56 -2.35
CA ALA A 47 -2.48 -4.20 -2.50
C ALA A 47 -2.02 -3.98 -3.95
N PHE A 48 -2.90 -3.44 -4.79
CA PHE A 48 -2.65 -3.26 -6.21
C PHE A 48 -2.62 -1.80 -6.64
N GLY A 49 -1.65 -1.48 -7.50
CA GLY A 49 -1.51 -0.20 -8.17
C GLY A 49 -1.52 1.00 -7.23
N PHE A 50 -2.08 2.10 -7.70
CA PHE A 50 -2.17 3.33 -6.90
C PHE A 50 -3.03 3.17 -5.63
N GLY A 51 -3.95 2.20 -5.60
CA GLY A 51 -4.73 1.87 -4.41
C GLY A 51 -3.85 1.49 -3.21
N SER A 52 -2.74 0.78 -3.42
CA SER A 52 -1.79 0.44 -2.37
C SER A 52 -1.14 1.67 -1.76
N SER A 53 -0.76 2.64 -2.59
CA SER A 53 -0.21 3.92 -2.12
C SER A 53 -1.22 4.75 -1.33
N LEU A 54 -2.51 4.69 -1.70
CA LEU A 54 -3.58 5.32 -0.95
C LEU A 54 -3.77 4.73 0.45
N MET A 55 -3.42 3.46 0.61
CA MET A 55 -3.40 2.76 1.89
C MET A 55 -2.04 2.84 2.59
N ALA A 56 -1.22 3.84 2.25
CA ALA A 56 0.08 4.12 2.85
C ALA A 56 1.13 3.00 2.68
N MET A 57 1.07 2.22 1.60
CA MET A 57 2.15 1.33 1.21
C MET A 57 3.28 2.14 0.55
N ASN A 58 3.88 3.03 1.34
CA ASN A 58 4.94 3.91 0.86
C ASN A 58 6.08 3.88 1.88
N PRO A 59 7.21 3.22 1.59
CA PRO A 59 8.36 3.14 2.51
C PRO A 59 9.11 4.48 2.68
N PHE A 60 8.55 5.54 2.19
CA PHE A 60 9.02 6.92 2.31
C PHE A 60 7.95 7.78 3.01
N ASP A 61 8.06 9.09 3.01
CA ASP A 61 7.09 10.04 3.61
C ASP A 61 6.86 9.84 5.11
N HIS A 62 7.93 9.64 5.87
CA HIS A 62 7.87 9.43 7.33
C HIS A 62 7.06 8.17 7.73
N GLN A 63 7.07 7.15 6.88
CA GLN A 63 6.50 5.86 7.21
C GLN A 63 7.17 5.29 8.47
N THR A 64 6.37 4.80 9.41
CA THR A 64 6.87 4.20 10.65
C THR A 64 7.24 2.75 10.42
N VAL A 65 6.33 1.99 9.81
CA VAL A 65 6.54 0.59 9.43
C VAL A 65 5.60 0.20 8.30
N THR A 66 6.08 -0.66 7.41
CA THR A 66 5.32 -1.25 6.32
C THR A 66 5.43 -2.77 6.42
N LEU A 67 4.32 -3.43 6.74
CA LEU A 67 4.25 -4.87 6.97
C LEU A 67 3.37 -5.56 5.94
N ALA A 68 3.59 -6.86 5.75
CA ALA A 68 2.71 -7.71 4.96
C ALA A 68 2.45 -9.04 5.64
N PHE A 69 1.32 -9.68 5.30
CA PHE A 69 1.11 -11.08 5.61
C PHE A 69 1.69 -11.97 4.48
N PRO A 70 2.11 -13.21 4.78
CA PRO A 70 2.73 -14.10 3.79
C PRO A 70 1.88 -14.36 2.53
N GLY A 71 0.55 -14.40 2.67
CA GLY A 71 -0.39 -14.60 1.58
C GLY A 71 -0.81 -13.33 0.84
N ALA A 72 -0.17 -12.19 1.10
CA ALA A 72 -0.51 -10.94 0.45
C ALA A 72 -0.15 -10.98 -1.05
N ARG A 73 -1.08 -10.50 -1.88
CA ARG A 73 -0.94 -10.39 -3.33
C ARG A 73 -0.72 -8.95 -3.73
N LEU A 74 0.27 -8.73 -4.57
CA LEU A 74 0.70 -7.41 -4.99
C LEU A 74 0.96 -7.35 -6.48
N GLY A 75 0.81 -6.18 -7.06
CA GLY A 75 1.10 -5.92 -8.46
C GLY A 75 0.60 -4.57 -8.92
N ALA A 76 0.84 -4.24 -10.19
CA ALA A 76 0.30 -3.03 -10.79
C ALA A 76 -1.22 -3.10 -10.93
N MET A 77 -1.74 -4.27 -11.29
CA MET A 77 -3.17 -4.61 -11.30
C MET A 77 -3.31 -6.13 -11.06
N PRO A 78 -4.47 -6.61 -10.57
CA PRO A 78 -4.70 -8.05 -10.43
C PRO A 78 -4.54 -8.76 -11.78
N ALA A 79 -3.85 -9.91 -11.79
CA ALA A 79 -3.57 -10.69 -13.00
C ALA A 79 -4.84 -11.05 -13.76
N GLU A 80 -5.90 -11.40 -13.04
CA GLU A 80 -7.22 -11.71 -13.62
C GLU A 80 -7.77 -10.53 -14.44
N SER A 81 -7.86 -9.34 -13.85
CA SER A 81 -8.39 -8.15 -14.53
C SER A 81 -7.43 -7.62 -15.60
N GLY A 82 -6.13 -7.72 -15.36
CA GLY A 82 -5.11 -7.28 -16.30
C GLY A 82 -5.05 -8.15 -17.54
N ALA A 83 -5.13 -9.46 -17.38
CA ALA A 83 -5.14 -10.42 -18.48
C ALA A 83 -6.39 -10.26 -19.35
N GLU A 84 -7.56 -10.06 -18.74
CA GLU A 84 -8.80 -9.82 -19.44
C GLU A 84 -8.76 -8.51 -20.25
N ALA A 85 -8.33 -7.41 -19.61
CA ALA A 85 -8.26 -6.10 -20.26
C ALA A 85 -7.24 -6.03 -21.41
N ALA A 86 -6.15 -6.78 -21.33
CA ALA A 86 -5.07 -6.79 -22.34
C ALA A 86 -5.17 -7.95 -23.35
N GLY A 87 -6.16 -8.84 -23.24
CA GLY A 87 -6.31 -10.01 -24.10
C GLY A 87 -5.13 -10.99 -23.99
N ILE A 88 -4.53 -11.11 -22.81
CA ILE A 88 -3.33 -11.91 -22.57
C ILE A 88 -3.68 -13.41 -22.59
N GLN A 89 -2.79 -14.21 -23.19
CA GLN A 89 -2.94 -15.66 -23.28
C GLN A 89 -2.90 -16.31 -21.88
N ALA A 90 -3.52 -17.49 -21.77
CA ALA A 90 -3.74 -18.18 -20.50
C ALA A 90 -2.43 -18.59 -19.79
N ASP A 91 -1.39 -18.92 -20.53
CA ASP A 91 -0.07 -19.26 -20.00
C ASP A 91 0.62 -18.06 -19.32
N VAL A 92 0.57 -16.90 -19.96
CA VAL A 92 1.11 -15.64 -19.41
C VAL A 92 0.29 -15.20 -18.21
N ARG A 93 -1.04 -15.36 -18.25
CA ARG A 93 -1.91 -15.10 -17.10
C ARG A 93 -1.53 -15.96 -15.90
N ALA A 94 -1.31 -17.26 -16.10
CA ALA A 94 -0.90 -18.17 -15.02
C ALA A 94 0.45 -17.77 -14.40
N LEU A 95 1.39 -17.28 -15.22
CA LEU A 95 2.66 -16.74 -14.74
C LEU A 95 2.47 -15.49 -13.89
N MET A 96 1.60 -14.57 -14.30
CA MET A 96 1.26 -13.37 -13.53
C MET A 96 0.60 -13.71 -12.19
N GLU A 97 -0.34 -14.66 -12.18
CA GLU A 97 -1.00 -15.14 -10.97
C GLU A 97 0.01 -15.78 -9.99
N HIS A 98 0.96 -16.55 -10.52
CA HIS A 98 2.04 -17.12 -9.70
C HIS A 98 2.94 -16.04 -9.09
N ALA A 99 3.29 -15.02 -9.86
CA ALA A 99 4.10 -13.91 -9.38
C ALA A 99 3.38 -13.11 -8.28
N GLU A 100 2.06 -12.95 -8.37
CA GLU A 100 1.27 -12.29 -7.32
C GLU A 100 1.31 -13.05 -5.98
N LEU A 101 1.33 -14.39 -5.99
CA LEU A 101 1.36 -15.20 -4.77
C LEU A 101 2.67 -15.04 -3.98
N GLY A 102 3.77 -14.75 -4.67
CA GLY A 102 5.07 -14.46 -4.04
C GLY A 102 5.28 -12.99 -3.70
N GLY A 103 4.28 -12.13 -3.96
CA GLY A 103 4.44 -10.67 -3.97
C GLY A 103 4.96 -10.06 -2.67
N SER A 104 4.53 -10.55 -1.50
CA SER A 104 5.00 -10.05 -0.20
C SER A 104 6.50 -10.27 0.00
N TYR A 105 6.99 -11.46 -0.28
CA TYR A 105 8.42 -11.79 -0.13
C TYR A 105 9.27 -11.08 -1.19
N SER A 106 8.84 -11.10 -2.45
CA SER A 106 9.53 -10.38 -3.52
C SER A 106 9.61 -8.87 -3.26
N SER A 107 8.58 -8.29 -2.66
CA SER A 107 8.58 -6.88 -2.28
C SER A 107 9.45 -6.62 -1.03
N ALA A 108 9.54 -7.57 -0.11
CA ALA A 108 10.46 -7.49 1.02
C ALA A 108 11.92 -7.55 0.55
N ASP A 109 12.26 -8.41 -0.41
CA ASP A 109 13.59 -8.48 -1.03
C ASP A 109 14.03 -7.15 -1.64
N THR A 110 13.09 -6.34 -2.10
CA THR A 110 13.34 -4.99 -2.63
C THR A 110 13.15 -3.87 -1.61
N MET A 111 13.08 -4.19 -0.33
CA MET A 111 12.93 -3.23 0.78
C MET A 111 11.60 -2.43 0.74
N SER A 112 10.58 -2.94 0.05
CA SER A 112 9.25 -2.30 0.04
C SER A 112 8.43 -2.63 1.28
N TYR A 113 8.78 -3.71 1.98
CA TYR A 113 8.29 -4.07 3.31
C TYR A 113 9.44 -4.16 4.28
N ASP A 114 9.19 -3.71 5.51
CA ASP A 114 10.13 -3.89 6.62
C ASP A 114 10.12 -5.33 7.14
N ASP A 115 8.96 -5.99 7.05
CA ASP A 115 8.82 -7.39 7.48
C ASP A 115 7.58 -8.07 6.88
N VAL A 116 7.66 -9.41 6.72
CA VAL A 116 6.53 -10.28 6.37
C VAL A 116 6.20 -11.12 7.59
N ILE A 117 5.08 -10.82 8.23
CA ILE A 117 4.76 -11.28 9.58
C ILE A 117 3.64 -12.32 9.64
N ASP A 118 3.67 -13.18 10.64
CA ASP A 118 2.53 -14.04 10.98
C ASP A 118 1.34 -13.14 11.44
N PRO A 119 0.13 -13.33 10.89
CA PRO A 119 -1.05 -12.55 11.30
C PRO A 119 -1.32 -12.57 12.81
N ARG A 120 -0.93 -13.63 13.51
CA ARG A 120 -1.08 -13.75 14.97
C ARG A 120 -0.19 -12.78 15.75
N GLU A 121 0.93 -12.36 15.15
CA GLU A 121 1.89 -11.44 15.74
C GLU A 121 1.62 -9.97 15.39
N LEU A 122 0.60 -9.69 14.60
CA LEU A 122 0.28 -8.34 14.14
C LEU A 122 0.27 -7.31 15.26
N ARG A 123 -0.44 -7.61 16.36
CA ARG A 123 -0.55 -6.69 17.50
C ARG A 123 0.82 -6.36 18.10
N ASN A 124 1.67 -7.37 18.25
CA ASN A 124 2.99 -7.19 18.85
C ASN A 124 3.90 -6.35 17.96
N HIS A 125 3.87 -6.57 16.64
CA HIS A 125 4.61 -5.75 15.67
C HIS A 125 4.14 -4.30 15.65
N LEU A 126 2.83 -4.06 15.70
CA LEU A 126 2.28 -2.70 15.77
C LEU A 126 2.68 -1.97 17.06
N LEU A 127 2.64 -2.63 18.21
CA LEU A 127 3.06 -2.05 19.48
C LEU A 127 4.54 -1.71 19.47
N ARG A 128 5.40 -2.63 19.01
CA ARG A 128 6.83 -2.37 18.86
C ARG A 128 7.11 -1.18 17.95
N ALA A 129 6.42 -1.08 16.81
CA ALA A 129 6.56 0.04 15.90
C ALA A 129 6.14 1.37 16.54
N LEU A 130 5.10 1.38 17.37
CA LEU A 130 4.69 2.56 18.11
C LEU A 130 5.70 2.98 19.18
N ASP A 131 6.30 2.01 19.89
CA ASP A 131 7.37 2.28 20.87
C ASP A 131 8.60 2.89 20.18
N LEU A 132 9.01 2.36 19.03
CA LEU A 132 10.10 2.92 18.23
C LEU A 132 9.77 4.33 17.71
N ALA A 133 8.53 4.56 17.30
CA ALA A 133 8.08 5.88 16.87
C ALA A 133 8.07 6.91 17.99
N ALA A 134 7.71 6.49 19.21
CA ALA A 134 7.73 7.37 20.40
C ALA A 134 9.16 7.83 20.73
N ALA A 135 10.15 6.96 20.53
CA ALA A 135 11.57 7.30 20.72
C ALA A 135 12.12 8.27 19.66
N ARG A 136 11.47 8.36 18.50
CA ARG A 136 11.80 9.28 17.40
C ARG A 136 11.08 10.64 17.52
N SER A 137 11.00 11.25 18.67
CA SER A 137 10.38 12.57 18.82
C SER A 137 11.14 13.62 17.99
N THR A 138 10.81 13.71 16.71
CA THR A 138 11.31 14.75 15.81
C THR A 138 10.54 16.03 16.09
N PRO A 139 11.20 17.18 16.29
CA PRO A 139 10.52 18.47 16.38
C PRO A 139 9.61 18.67 15.15
N VAL A 140 8.37 19.02 15.40
CA VAL A 140 7.39 19.24 14.34
C VAL A 140 7.75 20.54 13.62
N GLY A 141 8.56 20.43 12.57
CA GLY A 141 8.78 21.52 11.62
C GLY A 141 7.53 21.81 10.76
N PRO A 142 7.45 22.93 10.10
CA PRO A 142 6.40 23.20 9.12
C PRO A 142 6.40 22.10 8.04
N ALA A 143 5.22 21.74 7.55
CA ALA A 143 5.09 20.74 6.47
C ALA A 143 5.93 21.18 5.26
N SER A 144 6.92 20.36 4.90
CA SER A 144 7.88 20.68 3.83
C SER A 144 7.33 20.49 2.41
N HIS A 145 6.14 19.94 2.28
CA HIS A 145 5.54 19.64 0.98
C HIS A 145 4.52 20.71 0.59
N ALA A 146 4.77 21.37 -0.54
CA ALA A 146 3.73 22.10 -1.23
C ALA A 146 2.57 21.13 -1.51
N GLY A 147 1.36 21.52 -1.09
CA GLY A 147 0.20 20.64 -1.27
C GLY A 147 0.03 20.26 -2.73
N ILE A 148 -0.19 18.99 -3.02
CA ILE A 148 -0.68 18.56 -4.32
C ILE A 148 -2.03 19.24 -4.51
N ARG A 149 -2.09 20.17 -5.43
CA ARG A 149 -3.35 20.81 -5.84
C ARG A 149 -3.92 19.95 -6.97
N PRO A 150 -5.09 19.35 -6.78
CA PRO A 150 -5.76 18.64 -7.85
C PRO A 150 -6.20 19.58 -8.95
#